data_6dcf3fb80a323c02c160e101e802c15a
#
_entry.id   6dcf3fb80a323c02c160e101e802c15a
#
_cell.length_a   1.000
_cell.length_b   1.000
_cell.length_c   1.000
_cell.angle_alpha   90.00
_cell.angle_beta   90.00
_cell.angle_gamma   90.00
#
_symmetry.space_group_name_H-M   'P 1'
#
loop_
_entity.id
_entity.type
_entity.pdbx_description
1 polymer ?
#
loop_
_entity_poly.entity_id
_entity_poly.type
_entity_poly.pdbx_seq_one_letter_code
_entity_poly.pdbx_strand_id
1 'polypeptide(L)'
;ERILEAGLAVLKEDGYAGLTTSKVAARSGQNKALIAYHFGSKQGLVAAVAREVSAAITEELLEGIGEPRTVAGVARGVVDGVARIMERDEGLARLYFDLASHSIVEPEVRAIIAEMKQGYRDAVGLVLARVKDGPKRSSDADGAAVYLIACLEGLALEQLERGESPALQRAREMFVRSAPAAVTGVGS
;
A
#
# COMPACT_ATOMS: atom_id res chain seq x y z
N GLU A 1 -10.14 -13.51 13.64
CA GLU A 1 -10.95 -12.42 13.05
C GLU A 1 -11.13 -11.27 14.04
N ARG A 2 -11.90 -11.37 15.12
CA ARG A 2 -12.17 -10.28 16.10
C ARG A 2 -10.93 -9.56 16.66
N ILE A 3 -9.80 -10.28 16.86
CA ILE A 3 -8.55 -9.68 17.35
C ILE A 3 -7.91 -8.82 16.26
N LEU A 4 -7.94 -9.26 15.02
CA LEU A 4 -7.36 -8.52 13.88
C LEU A 4 -8.19 -7.27 13.56
N GLU A 5 -9.51 -7.36 13.59
CA GLU A 5 -10.42 -6.21 13.48
C GLU A 5 -10.16 -5.17 14.58
N ALA A 6 -10.04 -5.63 15.84
CA ALA A 6 -9.71 -4.75 16.96
C ALA A 6 -8.29 -4.14 16.81
N GLY A 7 -7.33 -4.93 16.34
CA GLY A 7 -5.97 -4.49 16.08
C GLY A 7 -5.93 -3.41 15.00
N LEU A 8 -6.63 -3.61 13.89
CA LEU A 8 -6.76 -2.62 12.81
C LEU A 8 -7.40 -1.33 13.33
N ALA A 9 -8.48 -1.44 14.08
CA ALA A 9 -9.16 -0.27 14.62
C ALA A 9 -8.25 0.55 15.57
N VAL A 10 -7.50 -0.11 16.45
CA VAL A 10 -6.53 0.56 17.34
C VAL A 10 -5.39 1.20 16.54
N LEU A 11 -4.86 0.50 15.51
CA LEU A 11 -3.82 1.06 14.65
C LEU A 11 -4.29 2.31 13.89
N LYS A 12 -5.54 2.34 13.42
CA LYS A 12 -6.10 3.49 12.71
C LYS A 12 -6.36 4.69 13.63
N GLU A 13 -6.72 4.44 14.89
CA GLU A 13 -7.06 5.47 15.87
C GLU A 13 -5.81 6.01 16.60
N ASP A 14 -4.92 5.12 17.03
CA ASP A 14 -3.80 5.44 17.94
C ASP A 14 -2.43 5.33 17.29
N GLY A 15 -2.37 4.86 16.05
CA GLY A 15 -1.14 4.59 15.31
C GLY A 15 -0.35 3.39 15.86
N TYR A 16 0.79 3.11 15.22
CA TYR A 16 1.68 2.02 15.62
C TYR A 16 2.22 2.22 17.04
N ALA A 17 2.65 3.43 17.39
CA ALA A 17 3.18 3.73 18.72
C ALA A 17 2.14 3.48 19.82
N GLY A 18 0.88 3.84 19.56
CA GLY A 18 -0.23 3.73 20.51
C GLY A 18 -0.83 2.33 20.64
N LEU A 19 -0.51 1.40 19.74
CA LEU A 19 -1.00 0.03 19.81
C LEU A 19 -0.38 -0.72 20.99
N THR A 20 -1.26 -1.30 21.84
CA THR A 20 -0.88 -2.22 22.92
C THR A 20 -1.81 -3.44 22.92
N THR A 21 -1.28 -4.59 23.35
CA THR A 21 -2.09 -5.81 23.51
C THR A 21 -3.26 -5.60 24.48
N SER A 22 -3.12 -4.68 25.45
CA SER A 22 -4.18 -4.31 26.39
C SER A 22 -5.36 -3.61 25.71
N LYS A 23 -5.10 -2.65 24.83
CA LYS A 23 -6.14 -1.95 24.05
C LYS A 23 -6.86 -2.91 23.11
N VAL A 24 -6.08 -3.78 22.44
CA VAL A 24 -6.66 -4.77 21.53
C VAL A 24 -7.50 -5.81 22.30
N ALA A 25 -7.04 -6.27 23.47
CA ALA A 25 -7.80 -7.18 24.35
C ALA A 25 -9.13 -6.55 24.79
N ALA A 26 -9.08 -5.31 25.29
CA ALA A 26 -10.28 -4.58 25.70
C ALA A 26 -11.29 -4.40 24.56
N ARG A 27 -10.80 -4.06 23.36
CA ARG A 27 -11.65 -3.80 22.18
C ARG A 27 -12.22 -5.08 21.57
N SER A 28 -11.43 -6.16 21.51
CA SER A 28 -11.86 -7.45 20.96
C SER A 28 -12.72 -8.29 21.92
N GLY A 29 -12.72 -7.95 23.20
CA GLY A 29 -13.31 -8.77 24.26
C GLY A 29 -12.54 -10.08 24.51
N GLN A 30 -11.29 -10.15 24.06
CA GLN A 30 -10.46 -11.35 24.20
C GLN A 30 -9.42 -11.21 25.32
N ASN A 31 -8.95 -12.34 25.83
CA ASN A 31 -7.91 -12.37 26.86
C ASN A 31 -6.54 -12.00 26.24
N LYS A 32 -5.74 -11.19 26.95
CA LYS A 32 -4.36 -10.87 26.57
C LYS A 32 -3.48 -12.10 26.35
N ALA A 33 -3.68 -13.16 27.16
CA ALA A 33 -2.94 -14.40 27.01
C ALA A 33 -3.22 -15.08 25.65
N LEU A 34 -4.47 -14.99 25.17
CA LEU A 34 -4.84 -15.52 23.86
C LEU A 34 -4.16 -14.72 22.72
N ILE A 35 -4.11 -13.38 22.84
CA ILE A 35 -3.42 -12.53 21.88
C ILE A 35 -1.91 -12.86 21.87
N ALA A 36 -1.29 -12.97 23.05
CA ALA A 36 0.11 -13.34 23.17
C ALA A 36 0.40 -14.74 22.61
N TYR A 37 -0.49 -15.69 22.82
CA TYR A 37 -0.38 -17.05 22.30
C TYR A 37 -0.41 -17.09 20.76
N HIS A 38 -1.34 -16.35 20.13
CA HIS A 38 -1.50 -16.38 18.68
C HIS A 38 -0.47 -15.51 17.92
N PHE A 39 -0.08 -14.38 18.49
CA PHE A 39 0.74 -13.39 17.76
C PHE A 39 2.14 -13.22 18.36
N GLY A 40 2.41 -13.77 19.54
CA GLY A 40 3.71 -13.72 20.21
C GLY A 40 4.09 -12.34 20.74
N SER A 41 4.04 -11.32 19.89
CA SER A 41 4.46 -9.95 20.21
C SER A 41 3.52 -8.91 19.62
N LYS A 42 3.74 -7.61 19.99
CA LYS A 42 3.11 -6.46 19.32
C LYS A 42 3.38 -6.49 17.82
N GLN A 43 4.62 -6.73 17.43
CA GLN A 43 5.05 -6.76 16.03
C GLN A 43 4.39 -7.92 15.27
N GLY A 44 4.23 -9.10 15.90
CA GLY A 44 3.52 -10.23 15.31
C GLY A 44 2.04 -9.92 15.05
N LEU A 45 1.38 -9.22 15.98
CA LEU A 45 0.00 -8.74 15.78
C LEU A 45 -0.06 -7.71 14.65
N VAL A 46 0.85 -6.73 14.64
CA VAL A 46 0.92 -5.72 13.56
C VAL A 46 1.15 -6.39 12.21
N ALA A 47 2.05 -7.37 12.13
CA ALA A 47 2.31 -8.11 10.89
C ALA A 47 1.06 -8.85 10.38
N ALA A 48 0.30 -9.45 11.28
CA ALA A 48 -0.94 -10.15 10.91
C ALA A 48 -2.01 -9.17 10.39
N VAL A 49 -2.20 -8.02 11.07
CA VAL A 49 -3.11 -6.96 10.58
C VAL A 49 -2.62 -6.39 9.24
N ALA A 50 -1.33 -6.13 9.11
CA ALA A 50 -0.74 -5.59 7.89
C ALA A 50 -0.94 -6.51 6.68
N ARG A 51 -0.89 -7.84 6.84
CA ARG A 51 -1.17 -8.80 5.76
C ARG A 51 -2.62 -8.72 5.29
N GLU A 52 -3.60 -8.63 6.19
CA GLU A 52 -5.00 -8.47 5.81
C GLU A 52 -5.24 -7.14 5.08
N VAL A 53 -4.68 -6.04 5.60
CA VAL A 53 -4.76 -4.72 4.97
C VAL A 53 -4.08 -4.72 3.60
N SER A 54 -2.90 -5.34 3.49
CA SER A 54 -2.17 -5.45 2.23
C SER A 54 -2.96 -6.22 1.18
N ALA A 55 -3.61 -7.32 1.56
CA ALA A 55 -4.46 -8.09 0.66
C ALA A 55 -5.63 -7.24 0.13
N ALA A 56 -6.34 -6.53 1.01
CA ALA A 56 -7.44 -5.65 0.63
C ALA A 56 -6.99 -4.49 -0.28
N ILE A 57 -5.85 -3.85 0.03
CA ILE A 57 -5.26 -2.80 -0.82
C ILE A 57 -4.87 -3.37 -2.20
N THR A 58 -4.26 -4.56 -2.24
CA THR A 58 -3.87 -5.20 -3.51
C THR A 58 -5.09 -5.49 -4.37
N GLU A 59 -6.16 -5.99 -3.79
CA GLU A 59 -7.43 -6.25 -4.49
C GLU A 59 -8.00 -4.96 -5.08
N GLU A 60 -8.09 -3.88 -4.32
CA GLU A 60 -8.56 -2.57 -4.81
C GLU A 60 -7.66 -2.00 -5.92
N LEU A 61 -6.35 -2.16 -5.81
CA LEU A 61 -5.41 -1.75 -6.87
C LEU A 61 -5.65 -2.54 -8.15
N LEU A 62 -5.79 -3.87 -8.05
CA LEU A 62 -6.03 -4.73 -9.22
C LEU A 62 -7.40 -4.46 -9.85
N GLU A 63 -8.44 -4.22 -9.07
CA GLU A 63 -9.74 -3.78 -9.55
C GLU A 63 -9.65 -2.44 -10.28
N GLY A 64 -8.87 -1.48 -9.73
CA GLY A 64 -8.61 -0.19 -10.39
C GLY A 64 -7.90 -0.32 -11.71
N ILE A 65 -6.92 -1.19 -11.78
CA ILE A 65 -6.16 -1.47 -13.00
C ILE A 65 -7.07 -2.14 -14.06
N GLY A 66 -7.94 -3.07 -13.66
CA GLY A 66 -8.81 -3.81 -14.57
C GLY A 66 -8.04 -4.56 -15.67
N GLU A 67 -8.46 -4.41 -16.92
CA GLU A 67 -7.82 -5.02 -18.11
C GLU A 67 -7.11 -3.97 -18.98
N PRO A 68 -5.98 -3.41 -18.53
CA PRO A 68 -5.27 -2.38 -19.26
C PRO A 68 -4.59 -2.98 -20.50
N ARG A 69 -4.48 -2.17 -21.56
CA ARG A 69 -3.73 -2.55 -22.77
C ARG A 69 -2.38 -1.86 -22.89
N THR A 70 -2.11 -0.90 -22.00
CA THR A 70 -0.92 -0.04 -22.06
C THR A 70 -0.41 0.27 -20.66
N VAL A 71 0.86 0.64 -20.56
CA VAL A 71 1.48 1.13 -19.32
C VAL A 71 0.73 2.35 -18.78
N ALA A 72 0.28 3.28 -19.63
CA ALA A 72 -0.53 4.41 -19.19
C ALA A 72 -1.86 3.97 -18.57
N GLY A 73 -2.47 2.88 -19.09
CA GLY A 73 -3.66 2.28 -18.50
C GLY A 73 -3.39 1.69 -17.11
N VAL A 74 -2.26 1.01 -16.93
CA VAL A 74 -1.84 0.52 -15.60
C VAL A 74 -1.62 1.69 -14.63
N ALA A 75 -0.88 2.73 -15.06
CA ALA A 75 -0.62 3.90 -14.23
C ALA A 75 -1.91 4.63 -13.82
N ARG A 76 -2.89 4.73 -14.72
CA ARG A 76 -4.22 5.29 -14.39
C ARG A 76 -4.95 4.41 -13.38
N GLY A 77 -4.97 3.10 -13.61
CA GLY A 77 -5.66 2.16 -12.73
C GLY A 77 -5.13 2.16 -11.30
N VAL A 78 -3.79 2.27 -11.10
CA VAL A 78 -3.23 2.37 -9.75
C VAL A 78 -3.60 3.71 -9.08
N VAL A 79 -3.64 4.82 -9.83
CA VAL A 79 -4.12 6.12 -9.31
C VAL A 79 -5.59 6.02 -8.88
N ASP A 80 -6.44 5.45 -9.72
CA ASP A 80 -7.87 5.30 -9.45
C ASP A 80 -8.11 4.33 -8.27
N GLY A 81 -7.31 3.26 -8.15
CA GLY A 81 -7.36 2.32 -7.04
C GLY A 81 -7.04 2.99 -5.70
N VAL A 82 -5.95 3.78 -5.64
CA VAL A 82 -5.61 4.54 -4.42
C VAL A 82 -6.66 5.60 -4.09
N ALA A 83 -7.19 6.30 -5.09
CA ALA A 83 -8.26 7.28 -4.86
C ALA A 83 -9.48 6.61 -4.20
N ARG A 84 -9.91 5.44 -4.68
CA ARG A 84 -11.00 4.68 -4.06
C ARG A 84 -10.70 4.25 -2.62
N ILE A 85 -9.47 3.77 -2.34
CA ILE A 85 -9.07 3.43 -0.97
C ILE A 85 -9.22 4.63 -0.06
N MET A 86 -8.74 5.80 -0.50
CA MET A 86 -8.80 7.03 0.30
C MET A 86 -10.24 7.54 0.49
N GLU A 87 -11.09 7.42 -0.52
CA GLU A 87 -12.50 7.78 -0.43
C GLU A 87 -13.29 6.87 0.51
N ARG A 88 -13.01 5.56 0.50
CA ARG A 88 -13.68 4.59 1.37
C ARG A 88 -13.16 4.63 2.80
N ASP A 89 -11.86 4.71 2.98
CA ASP A 89 -11.20 4.60 4.27
C ASP A 89 -9.79 5.22 4.27
N GLU A 90 -9.75 6.55 4.36
CA GLU A 90 -8.49 7.31 4.47
C GLU A 90 -7.59 6.81 5.62
N GLY A 91 -8.19 6.20 6.66
CA GLY A 91 -7.45 5.62 7.78
C GLY A 91 -6.51 4.47 7.38
N LEU A 92 -6.78 3.76 6.27
CA LEU A 92 -5.87 2.74 5.74
C LEU A 92 -4.59 3.37 5.16
N ALA A 93 -4.73 4.46 4.42
CA ALA A 93 -3.58 5.19 3.89
C ALA A 93 -2.75 5.82 5.02
N ARG A 94 -3.39 6.42 6.02
CA ARG A 94 -2.69 6.95 7.21
C ARG A 94 -1.93 5.86 7.94
N LEU A 95 -2.55 4.70 8.17
CA LEU A 95 -1.90 3.54 8.79
C LEU A 95 -0.68 3.09 7.99
N TYR A 96 -0.80 3.00 6.66
CA TYR A 96 0.33 2.64 5.80
C TYR A 96 1.52 3.59 5.99
N PHE A 97 1.31 4.91 5.94
CA PHE A 97 2.38 5.89 6.10
C PHE A 97 2.92 5.97 7.53
N ASP A 98 2.09 5.74 8.55
CA ASP A 98 2.55 5.62 9.94
C ASP A 98 3.52 4.42 10.08
N LEU A 99 3.14 3.24 9.60
CA LEU A 99 4.03 2.07 9.59
C LEU A 99 5.28 2.30 8.72
N ALA A 100 5.14 2.95 7.56
CA ALA A 100 6.27 3.26 6.68
C ALA A 100 7.28 4.18 7.38
N SER A 101 6.83 5.18 8.15
CA SER A 101 7.71 6.05 8.92
C SER A 101 8.47 5.30 10.01
N HIS A 102 7.80 4.42 10.75
CA HIS A 102 8.42 3.57 11.77
C HIS A 102 9.41 2.55 11.17
N SER A 103 9.18 2.09 9.94
CA SER A 103 10.05 1.14 9.24
C SER A 103 11.47 1.69 8.98
N ILE A 104 11.67 3.00 9.01
CA ILE A 104 12.97 3.64 8.82
C ILE A 104 13.90 3.32 9.99
N VAL A 105 13.36 3.25 11.20
CA VAL A 105 14.12 3.09 12.45
C VAL A 105 13.96 1.73 13.11
N GLU A 106 12.84 1.03 12.90
CA GLU A 106 12.52 -0.25 13.55
C GLU A 106 12.65 -1.42 12.57
N PRO A 107 13.64 -2.34 12.75
CA PRO A 107 13.87 -3.46 11.81
C PRO A 107 12.67 -4.39 11.64
N GLU A 108 11.91 -4.66 12.72
CA GLU A 108 10.73 -5.52 12.69
C GLU A 108 9.61 -4.89 11.84
N VAL A 109 9.39 -3.57 11.98
CA VAL A 109 8.40 -2.84 11.16
C VAL A 109 8.86 -2.74 9.71
N ARG A 110 10.19 -2.60 9.50
CA ARG A 110 10.78 -2.64 8.15
C ARG A 110 10.47 -3.94 7.42
N ALA A 111 10.55 -5.09 8.10
CA ALA A 111 10.22 -6.38 7.51
C ALA A 111 8.73 -6.44 7.09
N ILE A 112 7.84 -5.91 7.92
CA ILE A 112 6.39 -5.83 7.62
C ILE A 112 6.14 -4.99 6.36
N ILE A 113 6.68 -3.77 6.31
CA ILE A 113 6.52 -2.87 5.17
C ILE A 113 7.18 -3.44 3.90
N ALA A 114 8.32 -4.12 4.03
CA ALA A 114 8.97 -4.77 2.90
C ALA A 114 8.09 -5.89 2.30
N GLU A 115 7.44 -6.70 3.14
CA GLU A 115 6.49 -7.74 2.71
C GLU A 115 5.29 -7.11 1.97
N MET A 116 4.68 -6.05 2.52
CA MET A 116 3.56 -5.34 1.87
C MET A 116 3.97 -4.77 0.50
N LYS A 117 5.09 -4.04 0.46
CA LYS A 117 5.59 -3.44 -0.80
C LYS A 117 5.95 -4.50 -1.84
N GLN A 118 6.47 -5.65 -1.43
CA GLN A 118 6.75 -6.74 -2.36
C GLN A 118 5.45 -7.26 -2.98
N GLY A 119 4.40 -7.47 -2.20
CA GLY A 119 3.09 -7.87 -2.71
C GLY A 119 2.53 -6.90 -3.76
N TYR A 120 2.65 -5.59 -3.51
CA TYR A 120 2.20 -4.56 -4.49
C TYR A 120 3.03 -4.58 -5.77
N ARG A 121 4.36 -4.76 -5.66
CA ARG A 121 5.26 -4.86 -6.83
C ARG A 121 4.96 -6.08 -7.67
N ASP A 122 4.75 -7.22 -7.04
CA ASP A 122 4.43 -8.47 -7.73
C ASP A 122 3.10 -8.33 -8.49
N ALA A 123 2.07 -7.76 -7.85
CA ALA A 123 0.78 -7.54 -8.47
C ALA A 123 0.87 -6.60 -9.68
N VAL A 124 1.49 -5.42 -9.52
CA VAL A 124 1.67 -4.44 -10.60
C VAL A 124 2.59 -4.99 -11.70
N GLY A 125 3.68 -5.67 -11.34
CA GLY A 125 4.63 -6.27 -12.27
C GLY A 125 3.99 -7.33 -13.16
N LEU A 126 3.13 -8.18 -12.61
CA LEU A 126 2.36 -9.18 -13.37
C LEU A 126 1.44 -8.54 -14.42
N VAL A 127 0.83 -7.40 -14.10
CA VAL A 127 -0.01 -6.67 -15.07
C VAL A 127 0.85 -5.99 -16.12
N LEU A 128 1.94 -5.32 -15.72
CA LEU A 128 2.87 -4.66 -16.65
C LEU A 128 3.45 -5.64 -17.68
N ALA A 129 3.73 -6.87 -17.29
CA ALA A 129 4.25 -7.90 -18.21
C ALA A 129 3.26 -8.32 -19.32
N ARG A 130 1.96 -8.00 -19.16
CA ARG A 130 0.89 -8.39 -20.10
C ARG A 130 0.47 -7.29 -21.05
N VAL A 131 0.84 -6.02 -20.79
CA VAL A 131 0.46 -4.91 -21.67
C VAL A 131 1.41 -4.79 -22.85
N LYS A 132 0.90 -4.31 -24.00
CA LYS A 132 1.61 -4.30 -25.29
C LYS A 132 2.90 -3.47 -25.31
N ASP A 133 2.92 -2.39 -24.53
CA ASP A 133 4.04 -1.44 -24.36
C ASP A 133 4.73 -1.61 -22.99
N GLY A 134 4.54 -2.77 -22.35
CA GLY A 134 5.16 -3.10 -21.08
C GLY A 134 6.64 -3.49 -21.21
N PRO A 135 7.34 -3.61 -20.07
CA PRO A 135 8.74 -4.00 -20.05
C PRO A 135 8.92 -5.41 -20.59
N LYS A 136 9.98 -5.61 -21.43
CA LYS A 136 10.25 -6.89 -22.09
C LYS A 136 11.06 -7.87 -21.23
N ARG A 137 11.77 -7.36 -20.21
CA ARG A 137 12.61 -8.11 -19.30
C ARG A 137 11.99 -8.10 -17.91
N SER A 138 12.14 -9.19 -17.17
CA SER A 138 11.65 -9.27 -15.79
C SER A 138 12.29 -8.23 -14.88
N SER A 139 13.62 -8.00 -15.01
CA SER A 139 14.32 -6.96 -14.25
C SER A 139 13.78 -5.55 -14.50
N ASP A 140 13.34 -5.27 -15.74
CA ASP A 140 12.79 -3.99 -16.10
C ASP A 140 11.36 -3.84 -15.54
N ALA A 141 10.61 -4.95 -15.45
CA ALA A 141 9.30 -4.99 -14.81
C ALA A 141 9.35 -4.68 -13.31
N ASP A 142 10.37 -5.20 -12.62
CA ASP A 142 10.58 -4.91 -11.20
C ASP A 142 10.89 -3.41 -10.98
N GLY A 143 11.81 -2.86 -11.78
CA GLY A 143 12.13 -1.43 -11.75
C GLY A 143 10.92 -0.55 -12.08
N ALA A 144 10.12 -0.95 -13.07
CA ALA A 144 8.90 -0.28 -13.44
C ALA A 144 7.85 -0.29 -12.32
N ALA A 145 7.66 -1.45 -11.66
CA ALA A 145 6.75 -1.56 -10.52
C ALA A 145 7.22 -0.68 -9.34
N VAL A 146 8.52 -0.66 -9.04
CA VAL A 146 9.10 0.23 -8.02
C VAL A 146 8.82 1.70 -8.35
N TYR A 147 9.06 2.11 -9.60
CA TYR A 147 8.82 3.48 -10.06
C TYR A 147 7.36 3.89 -9.90
N LEU A 148 6.43 3.07 -10.41
CA LEU A 148 4.99 3.38 -10.34
C LEU A 148 4.50 3.49 -8.89
N ILE A 149 4.91 2.56 -8.03
CA ILE A 149 4.52 2.55 -6.62
C ILE A 149 5.11 3.74 -5.87
N ALA A 150 6.40 4.06 -6.06
CA ALA A 150 7.04 5.19 -5.40
C ALA A 150 6.41 6.54 -5.78
N CYS A 151 6.08 6.73 -7.06
CA CYS A 151 5.36 7.93 -7.51
C CYS A 151 3.95 7.99 -6.91
N LEU A 152 3.25 6.85 -6.87
CA LEU A 152 1.91 6.76 -6.30
C LEU A 152 1.91 7.06 -4.79
N GLU A 153 2.88 6.53 -4.05
CA GLU A 153 3.08 6.83 -2.62
C GLU A 153 3.27 8.33 -2.40
N GLY A 154 4.09 8.99 -3.22
CA GLY A 154 4.30 10.45 -3.13
C GLY A 154 3.01 11.24 -3.39
N LEU A 155 2.23 10.85 -4.41
CA LEU A 155 0.94 11.49 -4.72
C LEU A 155 -0.11 11.26 -3.61
N ALA A 156 -0.13 10.06 -3.03
CA ALA A 156 -1.02 9.72 -1.92
C ALA A 156 -0.66 10.49 -0.63
N LEU A 157 0.63 10.62 -0.34
CA LEU A 157 1.11 11.39 0.80
C LEU A 157 0.76 12.88 0.66
N GLU A 158 0.97 13.48 -0.53
CA GLU A 158 0.57 14.86 -0.81
C GLU A 158 -0.93 15.07 -0.58
N GLN A 159 -1.77 14.10 -0.99
CA GLN A 159 -3.21 14.16 -0.73
C GLN A 159 -3.54 14.11 0.77
N LEU A 160 -2.88 13.24 1.54
CA LEU A 160 -3.08 13.14 2.99
C LEU A 160 -2.68 14.41 3.73
N GLU A 161 -1.58 15.05 3.29
CA GLU A 161 -1.05 16.25 3.95
C GLU A 161 -1.83 17.52 3.62
N ARG A 162 -2.27 17.67 2.37
CA ARG A 162 -2.81 18.93 1.84
C ARG A 162 -4.22 18.83 1.26
N GLY A 163 -4.76 17.63 1.18
CA GLY A 163 -6.04 17.38 0.56
C GLY A 163 -6.00 17.42 -0.96
N GLU A 164 -7.16 17.26 -1.57
CA GLU A 164 -7.33 17.31 -3.02
C GLU A 164 -7.12 18.75 -3.55
N SER A 165 -6.43 18.89 -4.67
CA SER A 165 -6.14 20.18 -5.28
C SER A 165 -6.01 20.10 -6.80
N PRO A 166 -6.22 21.21 -7.55
CA PRO A 166 -5.96 21.24 -8.99
C PRO A 166 -4.52 20.91 -9.36
N ALA A 167 -3.55 21.20 -8.48
CA ALA A 167 -2.15 20.87 -8.67
C ALA A 167 -1.92 19.36 -8.56
N LEU A 168 -2.51 18.71 -7.56
CA LEU A 168 -2.43 17.25 -7.37
C LEU A 168 -3.10 16.50 -8.53
N GLN A 169 -4.25 16.97 -9.02
CA GLN A 169 -4.92 16.38 -10.20
C GLN A 169 -4.00 16.45 -11.44
N ARG A 170 -3.39 17.61 -11.71
CA ARG A 170 -2.40 17.74 -12.79
C ARG A 170 -1.19 16.82 -12.59
N ALA A 171 -0.70 16.66 -11.37
CA ALA A 171 0.43 15.78 -11.09
C ALA A 171 0.09 14.31 -11.38
N ARG A 172 -1.12 13.85 -11.03
CA ARG A 172 -1.62 12.51 -11.40
C ARG A 172 -1.70 12.32 -12.92
N GLU A 173 -2.18 13.33 -13.65
CA GLU A 173 -2.21 13.28 -15.12
C GLU A 173 -0.81 13.26 -15.73
N MET A 174 0.14 14.02 -15.17
CA MET A 174 1.53 14.00 -15.58
C MET A 174 2.16 12.64 -15.33
N PHE A 175 1.93 12.04 -14.18
CA PHE A 175 2.37 10.68 -13.85
C PHE A 175 1.86 9.66 -14.87
N VAL A 176 0.55 9.65 -15.15
CA VAL A 176 -0.04 8.72 -16.13
C VAL A 176 0.55 8.91 -17.53
N ARG A 177 0.78 10.15 -17.97
CA ARG A 177 1.36 10.44 -19.30
C ARG A 177 2.84 10.07 -19.40
N SER A 178 3.62 10.24 -18.33
CA SER A 178 5.05 9.97 -18.32
C SER A 178 5.39 8.49 -18.08
N ALA A 179 4.49 7.74 -17.49
CA ALA A 179 4.71 6.34 -17.13
C ALA A 179 5.21 5.45 -18.30
N PRO A 180 4.67 5.50 -19.53
CA PRO A 180 5.18 4.70 -20.64
C PRO A 180 6.66 4.95 -20.93
N ALA A 181 7.09 6.19 -21.02
CA ALA A 181 8.49 6.53 -21.29
C ALA A 181 9.42 6.09 -20.15
N ALA A 182 9.00 6.28 -18.90
CA ALA A 182 9.77 5.90 -17.74
C ALA A 182 9.93 4.37 -17.61
N VAL A 183 8.88 3.61 -17.95
CA VAL A 183 8.82 2.14 -17.79
C VAL A 183 9.53 1.43 -18.95
N THR A 184 9.46 1.94 -20.17
CA THR A 184 10.02 1.26 -21.36
C THR A 184 11.48 1.62 -21.63
N GLY A 185 12.04 2.59 -20.92
CA GLY A 185 13.42 3.04 -21.16
C GLY A 185 13.66 3.64 -22.55
N VAL A 186 12.60 4.01 -23.27
CA VAL A 186 12.70 4.65 -24.60
C VAL A 186 13.02 6.12 -24.40
N GLY A 187 14.32 6.43 -24.28
CA GLY A 187 14.75 7.82 -24.10
C GLY A 187 16.23 8.00 -23.76
N SER A 188 17.08 7.01 -24.05
CA SER A 188 18.55 7.16 -23.95
C SER A 188 19.23 6.72 -25.23
#